data_8354526dfb508745bbfb38c86b22cf61
#
_entry.id   8354526dfb508745bbfb38c86b22cf61
#
_cell.length_a   1.000
_cell.length_b   1.000
_cell.length_c   1.000
_cell.angle_alpha   90.00
_cell.angle_beta   90.00
_cell.angle_gamma   90.00
#
_symmetry.space_group_name_H-M   'P 1'
#
loop_
_entity.id
_entity.type
_entity.pdbx_description
1 polymer ?
#
loop_
_entity_poly.entity_id
_entity_poly.type
_entity_poly.pdbx_seq_one_letter_code
_entity_poly.pdbx_strand_id
1 'polypeptide(L)'
;MAFLLHSRYIRKHRDQLEKMIMDFSDNDEMTGIWVTTQIVEASLDIDFDVLYTEMCTADSLLQRMGRCNRAGKKDITDANVLIYVNYSGCMKNGKGIYDSDIYDRSVRLLEEYNGMLFSEKDKVQYMNKVYDVDALKNTDYFQTIKRNLAKFKSLQPLDYTSKKEISMRIFVE
;
A
#
# COMPACT_ATOMS: atom_id res chain seq x y z
N MET A 1 7.93 -3.42 -24.54
CA MET A 1 9.03 -2.71 -23.87
C MET A 1 8.91 -2.95 -22.37
N ALA A 2 10.02 -2.96 -21.59
CA ALA A 2 9.97 -3.16 -20.15
C ALA A 2 10.76 -2.06 -19.43
N PHE A 3 10.19 -1.51 -18.38
CA PHE A 3 10.74 -0.42 -17.58
C PHE A 3 10.75 -0.75 -16.09
N LEU A 4 11.64 -0.10 -15.33
CA LEU A 4 11.76 -0.29 -13.88
C LEU A 4 11.68 1.07 -13.16
N LEU A 5 10.79 1.18 -12.16
CA LEU A 5 10.68 2.34 -11.29
C LEU A 5 10.74 1.92 -9.82
N HIS A 6 11.71 2.44 -9.06
CA HIS A 6 11.84 2.19 -7.62
C HIS A 6 12.42 3.40 -6.87
N SER A 7 12.25 3.41 -5.54
CA SER A 7 12.63 4.52 -4.67
C SER A 7 14.16 4.77 -4.55
N ARG A 8 15.00 3.81 -4.97
CA ARG A 8 16.47 3.94 -4.88
C ARG A 8 17.09 4.80 -5.99
N TYR A 9 16.32 5.20 -7.00
CA TYR A 9 16.79 6.18 -7.97
C TYR A 9 17.02 7.55 -7.32
N ILE A 10 18.05 8.26 -7.77
CA ILE A 10 18.21 9.69 -7.39
C ILE A 10 17.00 10.48 -7.88
N ARG A 11 16.66 11.55 -7.19
CA ARG A 11 15.45 12.34 -7.43
C ARG A 11 15.28 12.70 -8.90
N LYS A 12 16.32 13.21 -9.55
CA LYS A 12 16.28 13.63 -10.97
C LYS A 12 15.86 12.49 -11.91
N HIS A 13 16.40 11.28 -11.72
CA HIS A 13 16.05 10.12 -12.56
C HIS A 13 14.64 9.61 -12.21
N ARG A 14 14.27 9.67 -10.95
CA ARG A 14 12.92 9.30 -10.52
C ARG A 14 11.86 10.20 -11.14
N ASP A 15 12.06 11.53 -11.09
CA ASP A 15 11.14 12.51 -11.69
C ASP A 15 10.96 12.26 -13.20
N GLN A 16 12.03 11.87 -13.90
CA GLN A 16 11.96 11.50 -15.32
C GLN A 16 11.16 10.21 -15.55
N LEU A 17 11.39 9.17 -14.75
CA LEU A 17 10.67 7.90 -14.86
C LEU A 17 9.19 8.04 -14.45
N GLU A 18 8.89 8.86 -13.43
CA GLU A 18 7.51 9.18 -13.05
C GLU A 18 6.77 9.89 -14.17
N LYS A 19 7.41 10.82 -14.87
CA LYS A 19 6.83 11.43 -16.07
C LYS A 19 6.63 10.41 -17.19
N MET A 20 7.63 9.58 -17.46
CA MET A 20 7.53 8.55 -18.51
C MET A 20 6.41 7.53 -18.25
N ILE A 21 6.17 7.11 -17.00
CA ILE A 21 5.10 6.16 -16.68
C ILE A 21 3.72 6.82 -16.83
N MET A 22 3.58 8.10 -16.50
CA MET A 22 2.35 8.86 -16.73
C MET A 22 2.08 9.03 -18.24
N ASP A 23 3.08 9.50 -19.00
CA ASP A 23 2.96 9.65 -20.47
C ASP A 23 2.64 8.29 -21.14
N PHE A 24 3.19 7.19 -20.63
CA PHE A 24 2.89 5.82 -21.09
C PHE A 24 1.45 5.40 -20.76
N SER A 25 1.00 5.66 -19.54
CA SER A 25 -0.34 5.33 -19.08
C SER A 25 -1.43 6.09 -19.84
N ASP A 26 -1.15 7.30 -20.27
CA ASP A 26 -2.09 8.16 -21.00
C ASP A 26 -2.13 7.87 -22.51
N ASN A 27 -1.29 6.97 -23.02
CA ASN A 27 -1.17 6.69 -24.45
C ASN A 27 -1.60 5.26 -24.79
N ASP A 28 -2.80 5.11 -25.29
CA ASP A 28 -3.41 3.80 -25.66
C ASP A 28 -2.66 3.06 -26.79
N GLU A 29 -1.78 3.74 -27.55
CA GLU A 29 -0.98 3.12 -28.61
C GLU A 29 0.30 2.44 -28.05
N MET A 30 0.68 2.76 -26.82
CA MET A 30 1.88 2.20 -26.20
C MET A 30 1.60 0.87 -25.51
N THR A 31 2.44 -0.11 -25.79
CA THR A 31 2.38 -1.43 -25.15
C THR A 31 3.69 -1.75 -24.42
N GLY A 32 3.58 -2.19 -23.17
CA GLY A 32 4.77 -2.52 -22.38
C GLY A 32 4.46 -2.95 -20.96
N ILE A 33 5.53 -3.20 -20.20
CA ILE A 33 5.49 -3.64 -18.82
C ILE A 33 6.26 -2.65 -17.95
N TRP A 34 5.65 -2.22 -16.87
CA TRP A 34 6.32 -1.46 -15.81
C TRP A 34 6.48 -2.32 -14.57
N VAL A 35 7.72 -2.52 -14.15
CA VAL A 35 8.06 -3.16 -12.88
C VAL A 35 8.30 -2.08 -11.84
N THR A 36 7.59 -2.14 -10.72
CA THR A 36 7.64 -1.07 -9.71
C THR A 36 7.70 -1.64 -8.30
N THR A 37 8.13 -0.81 -7.36
CA THR A 37 7.99 -1.07 -5.92
C THR A 37 6.77 -0.30 -5.37
N GLN A 38 6.63 -0.21 -4.04
CA GLN A 38 5.54 0.55 -3.39
C GLN A 38 5.46 2.04 -3.80
N ILE A 39 6.42 2.54 -4.55
CA ILE A 39 6.43 3.95 -5.00
C ILE A 39 5.18 4.32 -5.80
N VAL A 40 4.55 3.36 -6.46
CA VAL A 40 3.32 3.59 -7.24
C VAL A 40 2.05 3.69 -6.40
N GLU A 41 2.11 3.29 -5.13
CA GLU A 41 0.97 3.38 -4.22
C GLU A 41 0.60 4.85 -3.95
N ALA A 42 1.61 5.74 -3.89
CA ALA A 42 1.43 7.14 -3.60
C ALA A 42 1.76 8.03 -4.82
N SER A 43 0.94 9.03 -5.07
CA SER A 43 1.25 10.20 -5.89
C SER A 43 1.30 10.04 -7.42
N LEU A 44 1.15 8.84 -7.98
CA LEU A 44 1.12 8.69 -9.45
C LEU A 44 -0.32 8.54 -9.93
N ASP A 45 -0.68 9.34 -10.93
CA ASP A 45 -1.95 9.24 -11.64
C ASP A 45 -1.75 8.39 -12.90
N ILE A 46 -1.91 7.08 -12.73
CA ILE A 46 -1.69 6.06 -13.78
C ILE A 46 -2.85 5.08 -13.83
N ASP A 47 -3.14 4.56 -15.02
CA ASP A 47 -4.21 3.58 -15.25
C ASP A 47 -3.77 2.49 -16.24
N PHE A 48 -3.41 1.33 -15.71
CA PHE A 48 -2.96 0.16 -16.49
C PHE A 48 -4.09 -0.83 -16.74
N ASP A 49 -3.91 -1.71 -17.73
CA ASP A 49 -4.91 -2.74 -18.07
C ASP A 49 -4.86 -3.91 -17.11
N VAL A 50 -3.66 -4.35 -16.73
CA VAL A 50 -3.43 -5.54 -15.90
C VAL A 50 -2.40 -5.23 -14.81
N LEU A 51 -2.69 -5.69 -13.61
CA LEU A 51 -1.82 -5.60 -12.44
C LEU A 51 -1.36 -6.99 -12.01
N TYR A 52 -0.04 -7.20 -11.99
CA TYR A 52 0.61 -8.32 -11.31
C TYR A 52 1.24 -7.79 -10.04
N THR A 53 0.86 -8.29 -8.87
CA THR A 53 1.39 -7.79 -7.61
C THR A 53 1.65 -8.89 -6.60
N GLU A 54 2.71 -8.74 -5.79
CA GLU A 54 2.79 -9.52 -4.57
C GLU A 54 1.74 -9.06 -3.57
N MET A 55 1.25 -9.99 -2.76
CA MET A 55 0.33 -9.69 -1.66
C MET A 55 0.98 -8.74 -0.66
N CYS A 56 0.17 -7.88 -0.09
CA CYS A 56 0.54 -6.93 0.95
C CYS A 56 -0.64 -6.71 1.90
N THR A 57 -0.55 -5.75 2.81
CA THR A 57 -1.70 -5.38 3.65
C THR A 57 -2.82 -4.79 2.80
N ALA A 58 -4.05 -4.94 3.26
CA ALA A 58 -5.25 -4.58 2.49
C ALA A 58 -5.25 -3.13 1.98
N ASP A 59 -4.77 -2.19 2.78
CA ASP A 59 -4.65 -0.77 2.43
C ASP A 59 -3.70 -0.54 1.26
N SER A 60 -2.49 -1.12 1.32
CA SER A 60 -1.50 -1.07 0.24
C SER A 60 -2.01 -1.77 -1.02
N LEU A 61 -2.66 -2.92 -0.85
CA LEU A 61 -3.23 -3.67 -1.98
C LEU A 61 -4.27 -2.84 -2.74
N LEU A 62 -5.21 -2.23 -2.04
CA LEU A 62 -6.24 -1.38 -2.67
C LEU A 62 -5.64 -0.15 -3.35
N GLN A 63 -4.56 0.43 -2.80
CA GLN A 63 -3.84 1.53 -3.46
C GLN A 63 -3.21 1.08 -4.79
N ARG A 64 -2.64 -0.13 -4.85
CA ARG A 64 -2.11 -0.72 -6.10
C ARG A 64 -3.22 -1.04 -7.09
N MET A 65 -4.30 -1.68 -6.63
CA MET A 65 -5.47 -1.98 -7.45
C MET A 65 -6.09 -0.72 -8.06
N GLY A 66 -6.06 0.40 -7.33
CA GLY A 66 -6.48 1.71 -7.83
C GLY A 66 -5.61 2.28 -8.96
N ARG A 67 -4.61 1.55 -9.46
CA ARG A 67 -3.78 1.88 -10.64
C ARG A 67 -4.09 0.97 -11.83
N CYS A 68 -5.11 0.13 -11.72
CA CYS A 68 -5.53 -0.80 -12.76
C CYS A 68 -7.02 -0.61 -13.04
N ASN A 69 -7.38 -0.31 -14.29
CA ASN A 69 -8.74 0.05 -14.69
C ASN A 69 -9.40 1.09 -13.75
N ARG A 70 -8.64 2.10 -13.41
CA ARG A 70 -9.00 3.12 -12.41
C ARG A 70 -10.30 3.84 -12.76
N ALA A 71 -10.47 4.16 -14.02
CA ALA A 71 -11.68 4.82 -14.51
C ALA A 71 -12.88 3.88 -14.67
N GLY A 72 -12.69 2.57 -14.52
CA GLY A 72 -13.73 1.56 -14.70
C GLY A 72 -14.27 1.48 -16.13
N LYS A 73 -13.52 1.96 -17.12
CA LYS A 73 -13.96 2.04 -18.53
C LYS A 73 -13.45 0.92 -19.42
N LYS A 74 -12.44 0.18 -18.93
CA LYS A 74 -11.85 -0.92 -19.69
C LYS A 74 -12.71 -2.16 -19.54
N ASP A 75 -12.94 -2.87 -20.66
CA ASP A 75 -13.67 -4.14 -20.63
C ASP A 75 -12.85 -5.20 -19.90
N ILE A 76 -13.48 -5.89 -18.96
CA ILE A 76 -12.85 -6.93 -18.15
C ILE A 76 -13.53 -8.24 -18.48
N THR A 77 -12.97 -8.96 -19.46
CA THR A 77 -13.38 -10.33 -19.80
C THR A 77 -12.64 -11.37 -18.95
N ASP A 78 -11.39 -11.07 -18.61
CA ASP A 78 -10.51 -11.92 -17.79
C ASP A 78 -10.06 -11.20 -16.53
N ALA A 79 -9.49 -11.94 -15.57
CA ALA A 79 -8.93 -11.33 -14.36
C ALA A 79 -7.81 -10.34 -14.69
N ASN A 80 -8.01 -9.08 -14.37
CA ASN A 80 -7.05 -8.01 -14.62
C ASN A 80 -6.17 -7.68 -13.40
N VAL A 81 -6.41 -8.30 -12.25
CA VAL A 81 -5.55 -8.20 -11.05
C VAL A 81 -5.14 -9.60 -10.61
N LEU A 82 -3.85 -9.87 -10.67
CA LEU A 82 -3.25 -11.15 -10.29
C LEU A 82 -2.33 -10.96 -9.07
N ILE A 83 -2.67 -11.63 -7.98
CA ILE A 83 -2.03 -11.44 -6.69
C ILE A 83 -1.30 -12.70 -6.28
N TYR A 84 0.01 -12.58 -6.03
CA TYR A 84 0.88 -13.67 -5.60
C TYR A 84 1.12 -13.59 -4.10
N VAL A 85 0.70 -14.63 -3.38
CA VAL A 85 0.91 -14.71 -1.93
C VAL A 85 2.35 -15.08 -1.63
N ASN A 86 3.08 -14.17 -0.97
CA ASN A 86 4.47 -14.36 -0.58
C ASN A 86 4.73 -13.70 0.78
N TYR A 87 5.14 -14.50 1.76
CA TYR A 87 5.37 -14.06 3.14
C TYR A 87 6.77 -13.45 3.39
N SER A 88 7.61 -13.34 2.36
CA SER A 88 8.97 -12.79 2.52
C SER A 88 9.00 -11.32 2.97
N GLY A 89 7.96 -10.55 2.65
CA GLY A 89 7.80 -9.15 3.07
C GLY A 89 7.24 -8.95 4.47
N CYS A 90 6.74 -10.02 5.12
CA CYS A 90 6.16 -9.93 6.44
C CYS A 90 7.21 -9.70 7.53
N MET A 91 6.81 -9.01 8.58
CA MET A 91 7.68 -8.68 9.70
C MET A 91 8.03 -9.94 10.50
N LYS A 92 9.33 -10.27 10.51
CA LYS A 92 9.90 -11.36 11.33
C LYS A 92 11.04 -10.78 12.18
N ASN A 93 10.97 -10.96 13.51
CA ASN A 93 11.99 -10.44 14.44
C ASN A 93 12.28 -8.94 14.27
N GLY A 94 11.26 -8.13 14.03
CA GLY A 94 11.38 -6.69 13.81
C GLY A 94 11.93 -6.29 12.44
N LYS A 95 12.07 -7.23 11.49
CA LYS A 95 12.48 -6.98 10.10
C LYS A 95 11.35 -7.37 9.16
N GLY A 96 11.04 -6.48 8.24
CA GLY A 96 9.97 -6.65 7.24
C GLY A 96 9.23 -5.34 7.02
N ILE A 97 8.33 -5.36 6.06
CA ILE A 97 7.56 -4.18 5.64
C ILE A 97 6.14 -4.26 6.21
N TYR A 98 5.55 -5.47 6.24
CA TYR A 98 4.15 -5.68 6.59
C TYR A 98 4.00 -6.34 7.95
N ASP A 99 3.07 -5.82 8.76
CA ASP A 99 2.66 -6.48 9.99
C ASP A 99 1.98 -7.82 9.67
N SER A 100 2.42 -8.88 10.36
CA SER A 100 1.96 -10.25 10.07
C SER A 100 0.48 -10.46 10.39
N ASP A 101 -0.04 -9.86 11.47
CA ASP A 101 -1.45 -10.01 11.86
C ASP A 101 -2.38 -9.42 10.78
N ILE A 102 -2.01 -8.23 10.27
CA ILE A 102 -2.77 -7.57 9.20
C ILE A 102 -2.59 -8.29 7.87
N TYR A 103 -1.37 -8.75 7.55
CA TYR A 103 -1.10 -9.48 6.32
C TYR A 103 -1.93 -10.77 6.25
N ASP A 104 -1.88 -11.61 7.29
CA ASP A 104 -2.62 -12.88 7.35
C ASP A 104 -4.13 -12.68 7.23
N ARG A 105 -4.66 -11.65 7.88
CA ARG A 105 -6.07 -11.29 7.75
C ARG A 105 -6.40 -10.82 6.34
N SER A 106 -5.51 -10.02 5.73
CA SER A 106 -5.70 -9.54 4.37
C SER A 106 -5.76 -10.69 3.37
N VAL A 107 -4.83 -11.66 3.47
CA VAL A 107 -4.83 -12.87 2.62
C VAL A 107 -6.14 -13.63 2.77
N ARG A 108 -6.46 -14.04 4.02
CA ARG A 108 -7.61 -14.91 4.30
C ARG A 108 -8.94 -14.32 3.85
N LEU A 109 -9.15 -13.03 4.07
CA LEU A 109 -10.39 -12.37 3.70
C LEU A 109 -10.48 -12.04 2.20
N LEU A 110 -9.33 -11.90 1.54
CA LEU A 110 -9.29 -11.68 0.10
C LEU A 110 -9.68 -12.94 -0.69
N GLU A 111 -9.41 -14.14 -0.15
CA GLU A 111 -9.77 -15.41 -0.77
C GLU A 111 -11.29 -15.53 -1.04
N GLU A 112 -12.13 -14.85 -0.24
CA GLU A 112 -13.58 -14.81 -0.46
C GLU A 112 -13.97 -14.18 -1.81
N TYR A 113 -13.08 -13.37 -2.40
CA TYR A 113 -13.31 -12.64 -3.65
C TYR A 113 -12.56 -13.22 -4.86
N ASN A 114 -11.88 -14.35 -4.68
CA ASN A 114 -11.09 -14.96 -5.75
C ASN A 114 -11.97 -15.35 -6.95
N GLY A 115 -11.60 -14.89 -8.15
CA GLY A 115 -12.34 -15.11 -9.37
C GLY A 115 -13.63 -14.29 -9.50
N MET A 116 -13.89 -13.35 -8.62
CA MET A 116 -15.08 -12.51 -8.60
C MET A 116 -14.78 -11.08 -9.06
N LEU A 117 -15.81 -10.39 -9.52
CA LEU A 117 -15.72 -8.94 -9.72
C LEU A 117 -15.67 -8.25 -8.35
N PHE A 118 -14.59 -7.50 -8.11
CA PHE A 118 -14.34 -6.84 -6.83
C PHE A 118 -14.79 -5.37 -6.89
N SER A 119 -16.05 -5.13 -6.52
CA SER A 119 -16.69 -3.82 -6.58
C SER A 119 -16.19 -2.85 -5.50
N GLU A 120 -16.48 -1.55 -5.64
CA GLU A 120 -16.15 -0.55 -4.60
C GLU A 120 -16.80 -0.89 -3.24
N LYS A 121 -18.02 -1.46 -3.25
CA LYS A 121 -18.69 -1.94 -2.03
C LYS A 121 -17.90 -3.07 -1.38
N ASP A 122 -17.39 -4.00 -2.17
CA ASP A 122 -16.58 -5.14 -1.69
C ASP A 122 -15.25 -4.65 -1.11
N LYS A 123 -14.60 -3.67 -1.74
CA LYS A 123 -13.38 -3.02 -1.22
C LYS A 123 -13.61 -2.42 0.17
N VAL A 124 -14.71 -1.69 0.36
CA VAL A 124 -15.08 -1.12 1.66
C VAL A 124 -15.35 -2.23 2.69
N GLN A 125 -16.10 -3.27 2.32
CA GLN A 125 -16.37 -4.41 3.20
C GLN A 125 -15.09 -5.16 3.59
N TYR A 126 -14.22 -5.40 2.62
CA TYR A 126 -12.92 -6.04 2.82
C TYR A 126 -12.06 -5.25 3.82
N MET A 127 -11.91 -3.93 3.61
CA MET A 127 -11.19 -3.06 4.54
C MET A 127 -11.78 -3.10 5.96
N ASN A 128 -13.09 -2.97 6.08
CA ASN A 128 -13.76 -3.01 7.38
C ASN A 128 -13.56 -4.37 8.09
N LYS A 129 -13.59 -5.48 7.36
CA LYS A 129 -13.31 -6.81 7.90
C LYS A 129 -11.86 -6.96 8.33
N VAL A 130 -10.88 -6.50 7.52
CA VAL A 130 -9.45 -6.62 7.83
C VAL A 130 -9.11 -5.81 9.09
N TYR A 131 -9.58 -4.58 9.18
CA TYR A 131 -9.28 -3.65 10.29
C TYR A 131 -10.36 -3.63 11.37
N ASP A 132 -11.16 -4.69 11.48
CA ASP A 132 -12.17 -4.81 12.53
C ASP A 132 -11.52 -4.83 13.93
N VAL A 133 -11.94 -3.90 14.78
CA VAL A 133 -11.35 -3.68 16.10
C VAL A 133 -11.52 -4.89 17.02
N ASP A 134 -12.71 -5.52 16.99
CA ASP A 134 -12.97 -6.67 17.86
C ASP A 134 -12.15 -7.90 17.47
N ALA A 135 -11.93 -8.06 16.17
CA ALA A 135 -11.09 -9.13 15.65
C ALA A 135 -9.59 -8.90 15.88
N LEU A 136 -9.16 -7.64 15.97
CA LEU A 136 -7.75 -7.27 16.15
C LEU A 136 -7.34 -7.07 17.61
N LYS A 137 -8.26 -6.89 18.54
CA LYS A 137 -8.00 -6.47 19.94
C LYS A 137 -6.96 -7.33 20.70
N ASN A 138 -6.82 -8.59 20.34
CA ASN A 138 -5.89 -9.53 20.98
C ASN A 138 -4.59 -9.72 20.18
N THR A 139 -4.39 -9.02 19.07
CA THR A 139 -3.18 -9.12 18.24
C THR A 139 -2.07 -8.22 18.74
N ASP A 140 -0.82 -8.55 18.40
CA ASP A 140 0.34 -7.72 18.71
C ASP A 140 0.29 -6.37 17.99
N TYR A 141 -0.28 -6.34 16.79
CA TYR A 141 -0.56 -5.12 16.05
C TYR A 141 -1.38 -4.13 16.87
N PHE A 142 -2.54 -4.57 17.39
CA PHE A 142 -3.43 -3.71 18.17
C PHE A 142 -2.80 -3.26 19.49
N GLN A 143 -2.09 -4.15 20.19
CA GLN A 143 -1.41 -3.81 21.42
C GLN A 143 -0.29 -2.78 21.18
N THR A 144 0.38 -2.86 20.05
CA THR A 144 1.41 -1.87 19.65
C THR A 144 0.79 -0.50 19.38
N ILE A 145 -0.33 -0.43 18.65
CA ILE A 145 -1.08 0.81 18.45
C ILE A 145 -1.50 1.41 19.79
N LYS A 146 -2.06 0.59 20.68
CA LYS A 146 -2.53 1.03 22.00
C LYS A 146 -1.40 1.65 22.84
N ARG A 147 -0.22 1.00 22.86
CA ARG A 147 0.99 1.53 23.52
C ARG A 147 1.43 2.86 22.93
N ASN A 148 1.46 2.97 21.61
CA ASN A 148 1.88 4.19 20.94
C ASN A 148 0.87 5.33 21.16
N LEU A 149 -0.43 5.06 21.10
CA LEU A 149 -1.46 6.06 21.46
C LEU A 149 -1.35 6.54 22.89
N ALA A 150 -1.01 5.66 23.84
CA ALA A 150 -0.76 6.07 25.24
C ALA A 150 0.44 7.02 25.35
N LYS A 151 1.53 6.75 24.59
CA LYS A 151 2.67 7.67 24.49
C LYS A 151 2.27 9.04 23.93
N PHE A 152 1.48 9.05 22.83
CA PHE A 152 1.00 10.30 22.25
C PHE A 152 0.14 11.12 23.22
N LYS A 153 -0.73 10.48 24.00
CA LYS A 153 -1.57 11.15 25.01
C LYS A 153 -0.75 11.74 26.17
N SER A 154 0.45 11.24 26.42
CA SER A 154 1.36 11.78 27.44
C SER A 154 2.21 12.94 26.94
N LEU A 155 2.23 13.23 25.63
CA LEU A 155 2.94 14.38 25.09
C LEU A 155 2.20 15.66 25.45
N GLN A 156 2.92 16.55 26.14
CA GLN A 156 2.43 17.89 26.41
C GLN A 156 2.36 18.70 25.11
N PRO A 157 1.39 19.63 24.97
CA PRO A 157 1.41 20.57 23.85
C PRO A 157 2.76 21.28 23.77
N LEU A 158 3.31 21.42 22.57
CA LEU A 158 4.53 22.17 22.33
C LEU A 158 4.34 23.62 22.75
N ASP A 159 4.83 24.01 23.90
CA ASP A 159 4.93 25.42 24.27
C ASP A 159 6.08 26.03 23.43
N TYR A 160 5.88 27.26 22.96
CA TYR A 160 6.82 27.93 22.04
C TYR A 160 8.22 28.11 22.64
N THR A 161 8.32 28.12 23.96
CA THR A 161 9.55 28.29 24.72
C THR A 161 10.39 27.01 24.84
N SER A 162 9.79 25.82 24.67
CA SER A 162 10.47 24.53 24.81
C SER A 162 10.84 23.86 23.48
N LYS A 163 10.59 24.53 22.35
CA LYS A 163 10.77 23.98 20.98
C LYS A 163 12.17 23.43 20.71
N LYS A 164 13.21 23.95 21.34
CA LYS A 164 14.60 23.53 21.07
C LYS A 164 14.94 22.17 21.68
N GLU A 165 14.35 21.82 22.81
CA GLU A 165 14.65 20.56 23.50
C GLU A 165 13.80 19.38 22.93
N ILE A 166 12.56 19.64 22.50
CA ILE A 166 11.65 18.62 22.00
C ILE A 166 12.00 18.20 20.57
N SER A 167 12.47 19.13 19.74
CA SER A 167 12.87 18.81 18.35
C SER A 167 14.13 17.92 18.27
N MET A 168 15.03 17.98 19.25
CA MET A 168 16.20 17.10 19.28
C MET A 168 15.91 15.68 19.79
N ARG A 169 14.85 15.46 20.56
CA ARG A 169 14.50 14.13 21.10
C ARG A 169 13.68 13.26 20.13
N ILE A 170 13.02 13.84 19.17
CA ILE A 170 12.20 13.11 18.17
C ILE A 170 13.05 12.55 17.02
N PHE A 171 14.28 13.05 16.82
CA PHE A 171 15.17 12.63 15.72
C PHE A 171 16.24 11.60 16.11
N VAL A 172 16.25 11.05 17.31
CA VAL A 172 17.32 10.17 17.83
C VAL A 172 16.82 8.73 18.12
N GLU A 173 15.59 8.37 17.77
CA GLU A 173 15.11 6.98 17.84
C GLU A 173 14.85 6.41 16.43
#